data_1ab332a5e2294af76e6f5ae734a16cd7
#
_entry.id   1ab332a5e2294af76e6f5ae734a16cd7
#
_cell.length_a   1.000
_cell.length_b   1.000
_cell.length_c   1.000
_cell.angle_alpha   90.00
_cell.angle_beta   90.00
_cell.angle_gamma   90.00
#
_symmetry.space_group_name_H-M   'P 1'
#
loop_
_entity.id
_entity.type
_entity.pdbx_description
1 polymer ?
#
loop_
_entity_poly.entity_id
_entity_poly.type
_entity_poly.pdbx_seq_one_letter_code
_entity_poly.pdbx_strand_id
1 'polypeptide(L)'
;MKTAVIYWSGTGNTEAMARAVAEVAPGDLNAYGAIAFGCPAMGSEVLEEMEFQPMFDSIKNQMGGKAVGLFGSFGWGDGEWMRTWESDCDSAGVNLVCESVICTETPDDAALEACRALGKALVE
;
A
#
# COMPACT_ATOMS: atom_id res chain seq x y z
N MET A 1 -9.87 10.99 12.76
CA MET A 1 -9.51 9.64 12.33
C MET A 1 -8.00 9.56 12.13
N LYS A 2 -7.38 8.52 12.64
CA LYS A 2 -5.94 8.34 12.51
C LYS A 2 -5.62 7.39 11.36
N THR A 3 -4.52 7.62 10.68
CA THR A 3 -4.08 6.86 9.52
C THR A 3 -2.69 6.28 9.78
N ALA A 4 -2.49 5.02 9.41
CA ALA A 4 -1.18 4.39 9.46
C ALA A 4 -0.69 4.16 8.04
N VAL A 5 0.63 4.27 7.84
CA VAL A 5 1.28 3.89 6.59
C VAL A 5 2.28 2.79 6.94
N ILE A 6 2.02 1.59 6.43
CA ILE A 6 2.84 0.40 6.71
C ILE A 6 3.44 -0.09 5.39
N TYR A 7 4.77 -0.15 5.31
CA TYR A 7 5.42 -0.51 4.05
C TYR A 7 6.69 -1.31 4.26
N TRP A 8 7.10 -1.99 3.20
CA TRP A 8 8.40 -2.64 3.07
C TRP A 8 9.10 -2.06 1.85
N SER A 9 10.38 -1.81 1.92
CA SER A 9 11.12 -1.24 0.78
C SER A 9 12.56 -1.75 0.79
N GLY A 10 13.01 -2.27 -0.37
CA GLY A 10 14.37 -2.75 -0.52
C GLY A 10 15.29 -1.72 -1.18
N THR A 11 14.78 -0.97 -2.16
CA THR A 11 15.56 0.00 -2.95
C THR A 11 15.27 1.45 -2.60
N GLY A 12 14.27 1.71 -1.78
CA GLY A 12 13.84 3.06 -1.44
C GLY A 12 12.70 3.60 -2.30
N ASN A 13 12.30 2.90 -3.35
CA ASN A 13 11.24 3.38 -4.24
C ASN A 13 9.88 3.37 -3.55
N THR A 14 9.51 2.25 -2.93
CA THR A 14 8.24 2.16 -2.20
C THR A 14 8.27 3.07 -0.97
N GLU A 15 9.43 3.26 -0.35
CA GLU A 15 9.57 4.22 0.75
C GLU A 15 9.25 5.64 0.29
N ALA A 16 9.73 6.05 -0.90
CA ALA A 16 9.42 7.38 -1.44
C ALA A 16 7.91 7.55 -1.64
N MET A 17 7.23 6.50 -2.10
CA MET A 17 5.78 6.51 -2.24
C MET A 17 5.10 6.64 -0.88
N ALA A 18 5.59 5.89 0.12
CA ALA A 18 5.03 5.95 1.48
C ALA A 18 5.14 7.35 2.08
N ARG A 19 6.26 8.01 1.86
CA ARG A 19 6.45 9.38 2.34
C ARG A 19 5.46 10.35 1.69
N ALA A 20 5.17 10.16 0.41
CA ALA A 20 4.20 11.01 -0.29
C ALA A 20 2.78 10.80 0.26
N VAL A 21 2.40 9.56 0.55
CA VAL A 21 1.12 9.28 1.21
C VAL A 21 1.06 10.02 2.56
N ALA A 22 2.13 9.92 3.34
CA ALA A 22 2.18 10.52 4.68
C ALA A 22 2.13 12.04 4.67
N GLU A 23 2.52 12.69 3.58
CA GLU A 23 2.46 14.15 3.48
C GLU A 23 1.05 14.70 3.66
N VAL A 24 0.04 13.97 3.19
CA VAL A 24 -1.35 14.43 3.25
C VAL A 24 -2.23 13.56 4.15
N ALA A 25 -1.67 12.48 4.69
CA ALA A 25 -2.38 11.57 5.58
C ALA A 25 -1.46 11.24 6.78
N PRO A 26 -1.24 12.20 7.69
CA PRO A 26 -0.36 11.98 8.83
C PRO A 26 -0.78 10.76 9.63
N GLY A 27 0.15 9.86 9.86
CA GLY A 27 -0.12 8.59 10.49
C GLY A 27 0.09 8.59 12.00
N ASP A 28 -0.68 7.76 12.66
CA ASP A 28 -0.50 7.46 14.06
C ASP A 28 -0.79 5.97 14.24
N LEU A 29 0.20 5.21 14.65
CA LEU A 29 0.08 3.76 14.73
C LEU A 29 -0.74 3.26 15.91
N ASN A 30 -1.14 4.15 16.83
CA ASN A 30 -1.83 3.75 18.05
C ASN A 30 -3.34 3.55 17.89
N ALA A 31 -3.96 4.29 16.97
CA ALA A 31 -5.40 4.17 16.73
C ALA A 31 -5.71 4.61 15.31
N TYR A 32 -6.08 3.70 14.46
CA TYR A 32 -6.25 4.01 13.05
C TYR A 32 -7.58 3.50 12.49
N GLY A 33 -8.29 4.42 11.83
CA GLY A 33 -9.46 4.07 11.04
C GLY A 33 -9.11 3.86 9.57
N ALA A 34 -7.87 4.19 9.18
CA ALA A 34 -7.41 4.06 7.80
C ALA A 34 -5.96 3.59 7.75
N ILE A 35 -5.62 2.75 6.79
CA ILE A 35 -4.27 2.21 6.64
C ILE A 35 -3.87 2.19 5.16
N ALA A 36 -2.67 2.70 4.87
CA ALA A 36 -2.05 2.53 3.57
C ALA A 36 -0.97 1.47 3.69
N PHE A 37 -1.05 0.42 2.87
CA PHE A 37 -0.04 -0.64 2.81
C PHE A 37 0.79 -0.49 1.55
N GLY A 38 2.11 -0.56 1.68
CA GLY A 38 3.02 -0.47 0.56
C GLY A 38 4.00 -1.62 0.51
N CYS A 39 4.15 -2.23 -0.66
CA CYS A 39 5.12 -3.31 -0.87
C CYS A 39 5.43 -3.42 -2.36
N PRO A 40 6.72 -3.46 -2.74
CA PRO A 40 7.07 -3.61 -4.16
C PRO A 40 6.82 -5.04 -4.66
N ALA A 41 6.78 -5.19 -5.98
CA ALA A 41 6.79 -6.51 -6.59
C ALA A 41 8.18 -7.13 -6.39
N MET A 42 8.22 -8.35 -5.91
CA MET A 42 9.46 -9.09 -5.68
C MET A 42 9.51 -10.32 -6.58
N GLY A 43 10.71 -10.68 -7.02
CA GLY A 43 10.95 -11.94 -7.72
C GLY A 43 9.92 -12.28 -8.80
N SER A 44 9.00 -13.17 -8.52
CA SER A 44 7.99 -13.67 -9.46
C SER A 44 6.68 -12.89 -9.39
N GLU A 45 6.75 -11.58 -9.22
CA GLU A 45 5.57 -10.71 -9.06
C GLU A 45 4.71 -11.14 -7.87
N VAL A 46 5.35 -11.19 -6.70
CA VAL A 46 4.68 -11.44 -5.42
C VAL A 46 5.09 -10.39 -4.42
N LEU A 47 4.36 -10.30 -3.32
CA LEU A 47 4.78 -9.44 -2.21
C LEU A 47 6.07 -9.98 -1.59
N GLU A 48 6.77 -9.14 -0.85
CA GLU A 48 7.96 -9.58 -0.15
C GLU A 48 7.58 -10.70 0.84
N GLU A 49 8.25 -11.84 0.74
CA GLU A 49 7.78 -13.09 1.35
C GLU A 49 8.31 -13.34 2.77
N MET A 50 9.38 -12.65 3.17
CA MET A 50 10.02 -12.95 4.46
C MET A 50 9.44 -12.14 5.61
N GLU A 51 8.99 -10.95 5.37
CA GLU A 51 8.51 -10.04 6.40
C GLU A 51 7.13 -9.48 6.10
N PHE A 52 6.93 -8.93 4.90
CA PHE A 52 5.69 -8.25 4.58
C PHE A 52 4.51 -9.20 4.43
N GLN A 53 4.65 -10.23 3.62
CA GLN A 53 3.55 -11.17 3.37
C GLN A 53 3.08 -11.84 4.68
N PRO A 54 3.99 -12.35 5.54
CA PRO A 54 3.54 -12.92 6.81
C PRO A 54 2.83 -11.92 7.71
N MET A 55 3.32 -10.67 7.76
CA MET A 55 2.68 -9.63 8.55
C MET A 55 1.27 -9.35 8.03
N PHE A 56 1.15 -9.16 6.71
CA PHE A 56 -0.14 -8.86 6.10
C PHE A 56 -1.12 -10.01 6.30
N ASP A 57 -0.67 -11.24 6.10
CA ASP A 57 -1.51 -12.43 6.30
C ASP A 57 -2.03 -12.53 7.73
N SER A 58 -1.26 -12.05 8.70
CA SER A 58 -1.65 -12.12 10.10
C SER A 58 -2.76 -11.13 10.47
N ILE A 59 -2.94 -10.05 9.69
CA ILE A 59 -3.88 -8.99 10.05
C ILE A 59 -5.00 -8.78 9.03
N LYS A 60 -4.91 -9.33 7.83
CA LYS A 60 -5.85 -9.00 6.74
C LYS A 60 -7.31 -9.29 7.07
N ASN A 61 -7.58 -10.29 7.90
CA ASN A 61 -8.94 -10.63 8.29
C ASN A 61 -9.49 -9.78 9.44
N GLN A 62 -8.67 -8.87 9.97
CA GLN A 62 -9.03 -8.06 11.14
C GLN A 62 -9.23 -6.59 10.80
N MET A 63 -9.29 -6.24 9.52
CA MET A 63 -9.36 -4.84 9.09
C MET A 63 -10.75 -4.41 8.65
N GLY A 64 -11.79 -5.14 9.01
CA GLY A 64 -13.17 -4.76 8.70
C GLY A 64 -13.49 -3.39 9.27
N GLY A 65 -14.13 -2.53 8.48
CA GLY A 65 -14.50 -1.20 8.91
C GLY A 65 -13.41 -0.14 8.75
N LYS A 66 -12.19 -0.54 8.38
CA LYS A 66 -11.12 0.42 8.12
C LYS A 66 -11.04 0.75 6.64
N ALA A 67 -10.66 2.00 6.33
CA ALA A 67 -10.37 2.39 4.95
C ALA A 67 -8.96 1.96 4.61
N VAL A 68 -8.76 1.27 3.50
CA VAL A 68 -7.45 0.73 3.12
C VAL A 68 -7.09 1.14 1.70
N GLY A 69 -5.81 1.46 1.50
CA GLY A 69 -5.25 1.74 0.18
C GLY A 69 -3.94 1.00 0.01
N LEU A 70 -3.61 0.64 -1.21
CA LEU A 70 -2.40 -0.12 -1.54
C LEU A 70 -1.51 0.67 -2.50
N PHE A 71 -0.19 0.52 -2.35
CA PHE A 71 0.76 1.13 -3.28
C PHE A 71 2.05 0.30 -3.37
N GLY A 72 2.83 0.53 -4.41
CA GLY A 72 4.11 -0.13 -4.56
C GLY A 72 4.74 0.11 -5.92
N SER A 73 6.05 -0.13 -6.03
CA SER A 73 6.79 -0.01 -7.28
C SER A 73 7.14 -1.40 -7.81
N PHE A 74 7.44 -1.47 -9.12
CA PHE A 74 7.85 -2.73 -9.74
C PHE A 74 8.90 -2.44 -10.81
N GLY A 75 9.79 -3.42 -11.05
CA GLY A 75 10.87 -3.25 -12.04
C GLY A 75 10.55 -3.90 -13.38
N TRP A 76 9.77 -4.98 -13.37
CA TRP A 76 9.37 -5.69 -14.58
C TRP A 76 8.01 -6.34 -14.33
N GLY A 77 7.42 -6.85 -15.40
CA GLY A 77 6.06 -7.36 -15.32
C GLY A 77 5.06 -6.25 -15.60
N ASP A 78 3.79 -6.52 -15.33
CA ASP A 78 2.71 -5.61 -15.68
C ASP A 78 1.78 -5.25 -14.52
N GLY A 79 2.24 -5.42 -13.29
CA GLY A 79 1.44 -5.11 -12.12
C GLY A 79 0.62 -6.28 -11.59
N GLU A 80 0.93 -7.49 -12.02
CA GLU A 80 0.18 -8.66 -11.57
C GLU A 80 0.22 -8.84 -10.05
N TRP A 81 1.36 -8.52 -9.41
CA TRP A 81 1.47 -8.63 -7.95
C TRP A 81 0.41 -7.78 -7.25
N MET A 82 0.13 -6.62 -7.81
CA MET A 82 -0.86 -5.72 -7.21
C MET A 82 -2.28 -6.24 -7.45
N ARG A 83 -2.57 -6.75 -8.63
CA ARG A 83 -3.88 -7.35 -8.92
C ARG A 83 -4.15 -8.55 -8.02
N THR A 84 -3.13 -9.38 -7.80
CA THR A 84 -3.23 -10.52 -6.89
C THR A 84 -3.46 -10.05 -5.45
N TRP A 85 -2.76 -9.01 -5.04
CA TRP A 85 -2.91 -8.43 -3.71
C TRP A 85 -4.32 -7.85 -3.51
N GLU A 86 -4.82 -7.13 -4.52
CA GLU A 86 -6.19 -6.60 -4.47
C GLU A 86 -7.23 -7.72 -4.34
N SER A 87 -7.01 -8.81 -5.08
CA SER A 87 -7.91 -9.96 -5.02
C SER A 87 -7.88 -10.63 -3.64
N ASP A 88 -6.69 -10.72 -3.04
CA ASP A 88 -6.54 -11.26 -1.69
C ASP A 88 -7.25 -10.37 -0.67
N CYS A 89 -7.12 -9.06 -0.81
CA CYS A 89 -7.83 -8.10 0.05
C CYS A 89 -9.34 -8.27 -0.07
N ASP A 90 -9.82 -8.42 -1.30
CA ASP A 90 -11.25 -8.60 -1.55
C ASP A 90 -11.78 -9.86 -0.87
N SER A 91 -11.03 -10.97 -1.00
CA SER A 91 -11.40 -12.24 -0.39
C SER A 91 -11.37 -12.18 1.14
N ALA A 92 -10.52 -11.34 1.71
CA ALA A 92 -10.41 -11.19 3.17
C ALA A 92 -11.37 -10.14 3.75
N GLY A 93 -12.14 -9.47 2.91
CA GLY A 93 -13.08 -8.45 3.36
C GLY A 93 -12.44 -7.10 3.65
N VAL A 94 -11.26 -6.85 3.11
CA VAL A 94 -10.57 -5.56 3.26
C VAL A 94 -11.26 -4.52 2.38
N ASN A 95 -11.56 -3.37 2.95
CA ASN A 95 -12.25 -2.29 2.24
C ASN A 95 -11.26 -1.38 1.53
N LEU A 96 -11.00 -1.64 0.24
CA LEU A 96 -10.15 -0.79 -0.59
C LEU A 96 -10.97 0.41 -1.07
N VAL A 97 -10.62 1.60 -0.61
CA VAL A 97 -11.43 2.81 -0.85
C VAL A 97 -11.00 3.61 -2.08
N CYS A 98 -9.90 3.23 -2.72
CA CYS A 98 -9.39 3.92 -3.90
C CYS A 98 -8.54 2.97 -4.74
N GLU A 99 -8.21 3.39 -5.95
CA GLU A 99 -7.34 2.61 -6.82
C GLU A 99 -5.95 2.48 -6.20
N SER A 100 -5.33 1.32 -6.38
CA SER A 100 -3.96 1.10 -5.94
C SER A 100 -3.01 1.95 -6.78
N VAL A 101 -1.96 2.47 -6.16
CA VAL A 101 -0.95 3.28 -6.86
C VAL A 101 0.25 2.40 -7.16
N ILE A 102 0.56 2.24 -8.45
CA ILE A 102 1.74 1.48 -8.88
C ILE A 102 2.59 2.35 -9.79
N CYS A 103 3.90 2.13 -9.76
CA CYS A 103 4.81 2.82 -10.65
C CYS A 103 5.98 1.91 -10.99
N THR A 104 6.65 2.21 -12.11
CA THR A 104 7.81 1.43 -12.55
C THR A 104 9.07 2.06 -11.94
N GLU A 105 9.77 1.27 -11.15
CA GLU A 105 11.04 1.65 -10.50
C GLU A 105 10.89 2.92 -9.66
N THR A 106 11.71 3.95 -9.91
CA THR A 106 11.66 5.18 -9.11
C THR A 106 10.38 5.96 -9.40
N PRO A 107 9.59 6.30 -8.37
CA PRO A 107 8.36 7.05 -8.60
C PRO A 107 8.66 8.44 -9.18
N ASP A 108 7.95 8.77 -10.26
CA ASP A 108 8.03 10.09 -10.86
C ASP A 108 7.02 11.04 -10.18
N ASP A 109 6.96 12.28 -10.65
CA ASP A 109 6.07 13.28 -10.05
C ASP A 109 4.61 12.86 -10.12
N ALA A 110 4.19 12.22 -11.21
CA ALA A 110 2.81 11.75 -11.34
C ALA A 110 2.50 10.64 -10.35
N ALA A 111 3.44 9.70 -10.14
CA ALA A 111 3.26 8.64 -9.17
C ALA A 111 3.22 9.17 -7.74
N LEU A 112 4.07 10.13 -7.40
CA LEU A 112 4.07 10.74 -6.08
C LEU A 112 2.78 11.51 -5.83
N GLU A 113 2.26 12.20 -6.85
CA GLU A 113 0.98 12.91 -6.74
C GLU A 113 -0.17 11.93 -6.55
N ALA A 114 -0.14 10.79 -7.24
CA ALA A 114 -1.14 9.74 -7.05
C ALA A 114 -1.07 9.17 -5.62
N CYS A 115 0.12 9.07 -5.03
CA CYS A 115 0.26 8.65 -3.64
C CYS A 115 -0.34 9.67 -2.68
N ARG A 116 -0.17 10.96 -2.94
CA ARG A 116 -0.80 12.00 -2.13
C ARG A 116 -2.31 11.91 -2.22
N ALA A 117 -2.83 11.66 -3.43
CA ALA A 117 -4.27 11.49 -3.64
C ALA A 117 -4.81 10.26 -2.90
N LEU A 118 -4.03 9.17 -2.85
CA LEU A 118 -4.39 8.00 -2.07
C LEU A 118 -4.48 8.34 -0.59
N GLY A 119 -3.48 9.07 -0.07
CA GLY A 119 -3.48 9.50 1.32
C GLY A 119 -4.71 10.36 1.64
N LYS A 120 -5.08 11.25 0.72
CA LYS A 120 -6.24 12.11 0.89
C LYS A 120 -7.53 11.29 0.91
N ALA A 121 -7.65 10.30 0.04
CA ALA A 121 -8.83 9.43 -0.01
C ALA A 121 -9.03 8.66 1.30
N LEU A 122 -7.93 8.29 1.97
CA LEU A 122 -7.99 7.56 3.22
C LEU A 122 -8.58 8.38 4.38
N VAL A 123 -8.39 9.70 4.36
CA VAL A 123 -8.82 10.56 5.46
C VAL A 123 -10.15 11.28 5.18
N GLU A 124 -10.72 11.06 4.02
CA GLU A 124 -12.05 11.59 3.69
C GLU A 124 -13.19 10.69 4.24
#